data_84e33640d6c5eaf4446fcba08da1fead
#
_entry.id   84e33640d6c5eaf4446fcba08da1fead
#
_cell.length_a   1.000
_cell.length_b   1.000
_cell.length_c   1.000
_cell.angle_alpha   90.00
_cell.angle_beta   90.00
_cell.angle_gamma   90.00
#
_symmetry.space_group_name_H-M   'P 1'
#
loop_
_entity.id
_entity.type
_entity.pdbx_description
1 polymer ?
#
loop_
_entity_poly.entity_id
_entity_poly.type
_entity_poly.pdbx_seq_one_letter_code
_entity_poly.pdbx_strand_id
1 'polypeptide(L)'
;MTKLAKLFVILFLSAGIPAAAQGVRYTISPKNAEIVLKTEGIRATVDHLTDPSLGGRAMGTPGGRNVAFWLENRFRDLDLQPLGGSWMHGFNHSGLFGRNVIGFIPGSAAPARYVVLMAHYDNLGILGGTFYPGADSNASGVAALLQLGRMFRHMADCRKGYSAGLILVALDAKEKDLAGAESLWKLLEQKHFDISMVVNLDQLGATLAPLTKGNPRYLMMLSEEADGRRSTLEKVNREQQIGLELAYDYYGSKDFTRLFYRRISDQRVFLEHGIPAVMFTSGITLNNNKPTDNPSSLDYDILRERIRLIFYYLDKVL
;
A
#
# COMPACT_ATOMS: atom_id res chain seq x y z
N MET A 1 83.06 -10.18 37.63
CA MET A 1 82.15 -9.13 37.01
C MET A 1 80.89 -9.82 36.56
N THR A 2 79.90 -9.93 37.39
CA THR A 2 78.63 -10.64 37.22
C THR A 2 77.52 -9.66 36.89
N LYS A 3 76.89 -9.78 35.71
CA LYS A 3 75.76 -9.00 35.30
C LYS A 3 74.43 -9.63 35.78
N LEU A 4 73.74 -8.98 36.68
CA LEU A 4 72.41 -9.34 37.10
C LEU A 4 71.43 -9.00 35.96
N ALA A 5 70.68 -10.00 35.47
CA ALA A 5 69.53 -9.83 34.60
C ALA A 5 68.31 -9.60 35.48
N LYS A 6 67.66 -8.43 35.34
CA LYS A 6 66.36 -8.14 35.97
C LYS A 6 65.24 -8.72 35.11
N LEU A 7 64.55 -9.72 35.66
CA LEU A 7 63.33 -10.29 35.09
C LEU A 7 62.16 -9.35 35.40
N PHE A 8 61.59 -8.71 34.36
CA PHE A 8 60.33 -7.98 34.48
C PHE A 8 59.17 -8.96 34.27
N VAL A 9 58.44 -9.25 35.33
CA VAL A 9 57.17 -9.95 35.25
C VAL A 9 56.05 -8.95 34.95
N ILE A 10 55.53 -9.00 33.74
CA ILE A 10 54.37 -8.20 33.35
C ILE A 10 53.11 -8.97 33.77
N LEU A 11 52.48 -8.53 34.84
CA LEU A 11 51.13 -9.02 35.21
C LEU A 11 50.09 -8.44 34.22
N PHE A 12 49.54 -9.30 33.37
CA PHE A 12 48.33 -8.98 32.64
C PHE A 12 47.14 -9.02 33.59
N LEU A 13 46.67 -7.86 34.03
CA LEU A 13 45.35 -7.70 34.61
C LEU A 13 44.33 -7.89 33.50
N SER A 14 43.70 -9.04 33.43
CA SER A 14 42.48 -9.25 32.62
C SER A 14 41.33 -8.46 33.27
N ALA A 15 41.15 -7.23 32.79
CA ALA A 15 39.93 -6.50 33.09
C ALA A 15 38.79 -7.24 32.44
N GLY A 16 37.98 -7.95 33.26
CA GLY A 16 36.74 -8.58 32.81
C GLY A 16 35.84 -7.51 32.20
N ILE A 17 35.54 -7.69 30.89
CA ILE A 17 34.52 -6.88 30.21
C ILE A 17 33.20 -7.15 30.96
N PRO A 18 32.55 -6.14 31.52
CA PRO A 18 31.26 -6.36 32.16
C PRO A 18 30.29 -6.92 31.13
N ALA A 19 29.59 -8.01 31.51
CA ALA A 19 28.53 -8.60 30.71
C ALA A 19 27.63 -7.51 30.14
N ALA A 20 27.45 -7.55 28.84
CA ALA A 20 26.67 -6.58 28.09
C ALA A 20 25.38 -6.27 28.83
N ALA A 21 25.13 -5.00 29.07
CA ALA A 21 23.85 -4.51 29.49
C ALA A 21 22.82 -5.08 28.51
N GLN A 22 21.94 -5.95 28.99
CA GLN A 22 20.78 -6.41 28.24
C GLN A 22 19.95 -5.14 27.99
N GLY A 23 20.18 -4.53 26.82
CA GLY A 23 19.40 -3.37 26.40
C GLY A 23 17.93 -3.78 26.42
N VAL A 24 17.14 -3.09 27.20
CA VAL A 24 15.69 -3.24 27.22
C VAL A 24 15.24 -3.09 25.77
N ARG A 25 14.84 -4.19 25.13
CA ARG A 25 14.26 -4.16 23.81
C ARG A 25 12.86 -3.56 23.97
N TYR A 26 12.77 -2.26 23.76
CA TYR A 26 11.48 -1.60 23.65
C TYR A 26 10.78 -2.17 22.42
N THR A 27 9.74 -2.95 22.63
CA THR A 27 8.87 -3.39 21.53
C THR A 27 8.07 -2.16 21.08
N ILE A 28 8.41 -1.62 19.91
CA ILE A 28 7.75 -0.44 19.39
C ILE A 28 6.32 -0.81 19.02
N SER A 29 5.36 -0.15 19.66
CA SER A 29 3.96 -0.37 19.40
C SER A 29 3.58 0.14 18.00
N PRO A 30 2.83 -0.65 17.19
CA PRO A 30 2.27 -0.16 15.93
C PRO A 30 1.45 1.13 16.06
N LYS A 31 0.90 1.39 17.25
CA LYS A 31 0.17 2.63 17.55
C LYS A 31 1.01 3.90 17.33
N ASN A 32 2.32 3.80 17.41
CA ASN A 32 3.22 4.94 17.13
C ASN A 32 3.08 5.43 15.68
N ALA A 33 2.69 4.58 14.74
CA ALA A 33 2.47 4.98 13.35
C ALA A 33 1.25 5.89 13.16
N GLU A 34 0.29 5.91 14.09
CA GLU A 34 -0.89 6.78 13.99
C GLU A 34 -0.52 8.28 14.05
N ILE A 35 0.62 8.62 14.62
CA ILE A 35 1.07 10.02 14.72
C ILE A 35 1.29 10.66 13.34
N VAL A 36 1.68 9.84 12.34
CA VAL A 36 1.94 10.32 10.98
C VAL A 36 0.73 10.20 10.04
N LEU A 37 -0.35 9.53 10.47
CA LEU A 37 -1.59 9.42 9.71
C LEU A 37 -2.45 10.68 9.90
N LYS A 38 -2.51 11.54 8.89
CA LYS A 38 -3.18 12.84 8.92
C LYS A 38 -4.26 12.93 7.86
N THR A 39 -5.47 13.33 8.24
CA THR A 39 -6.60 13.57 7.31
C THR A 39 -6.24 14.64 6.27
N GLU A 40 -5.49 15.67 6.66
CA GLU A 40 -5.02 16.72 5.76
C GLU A 40 -4.12 16.17 4.65
N GLY A 41 -3.26 15.21 4.97
CA GLY A 41 -2.38 14.55 3.99
C GLY A 41 -3.16 13.67 3.01
N ILE A 42 -4.24 13.03 3.48
CA ILE A 42 -5.16 12.26 2.62
C ILE A 42 -5.86 13.22 1.65
N ARG A 43 -6.46 14.29 2.18
CA ARG A 43 -7.16 15.31 1.39
C ARG A 43 -6.25 15.95 0.35
N ALA A 44 -5.07 16.41 0.75
CA ALA A 44 -4.10 17.03 -0.16
C ALA A 44 -3.71 16.10 -1.33
N THR A 45 -3.61 14.79 -1.09
CA THR A 45 -3.33 13.82 -2.16
C THR A 45 -4.52 13.72 -3.13
N VAL A 46 -5.74 13.59 -2.61
CA VAL A 46 -6.95 13.52 -3.45
C VAL A 46 -7.12 14.80 -4.25
N ASP A 47 -7.03 15.97 -3.60
CA ASP A 47 -7.19 17.27 -4.26
C ASP A 47 -6.17 17.45 -5.39
N HIS A 48 -4.89 17.08 -5.16
CA HIS A 48 -3.87 17.14 -6.22
C HIS A 48 -4.20 16.21 -7.39
N LEU A 49 -4.58 14.95 -7.12
CA LEU A 49 -4.85 13.97 -8.18
C LEU A 49 -6.11 14.30 -8.99
N THR A 50 -7.05 15.02 -8.40
CA THR A 50 -8.32 15.39 -9.04
C THR A 50 -8.34 16.83 -9.57
N ASP A 51 -7.21 17.54 -9.52
CA ASP A 51 -7.11 18.92 -10.00
C ASP A 51 -7.39 18.97 -11.50
N PRO A 52 -8.38 19.78 -11.95
CA PRO A 52 -8.70 19.93 -13.37
C PRO A 52 -7.53 20.39 -14.23
N SER A 53 -6.55 21.13 -13.66
CA SER A 53 -5.36 21.59 -14.38
C SER A 53 -4.48 20.46 -14.90
N LEU A 54 -4.58 19.24 -14.30
CA LEU A 54 -3.91 18.04 -14.80
C LEU A 54 -4.53 17.52 -16.12
N GLY A 55 -5.77 17.90 -16.44
CA GLY A 55 -6.49 17.32 -17.57
C GLY A 55 -6.84 15.83 -17.40
N GLY A 56 -6.93 15.38 -16.15
CA GLY A 56 -7.13 13.96 -15.80
C GLY A 56 -5.83 13.14 -15.82
N ARG A 57 -5.97 11.83 -15.53
CA ARG A 57 -4.82 10.92 -15.29
C ARG A 57 -4.83 9.70 -16.22
N ALA A 58 -5.43 9.81 -17.38
CA ALA A 58 -5.47 8.69 -18.32
C ALA A 58 -4.05 8.32 -18.79
N MET A 59 -3.81 7.02 -18.97
CA MET A 59 -2.55 6.51 -19.52
C MET A 59 -2.19 7.22 -20.84
N GLY A 60 -0.90 7.54 -21.01
CA GLY A 60 -0.36 8.15 -22.22
C GLY A 60 -0.62 9.65 -22.35
N THR A 61 -1.39 10.26 -21.45
CA THR A 61 -1.66 11.70 -21.45
C THR A 61 -0.58 12.51 -20.71
N PRO A 62 -0.46 13.82 -20.96
CA PRO A 62 0.39 14.70 -20.15
C PRO A 62 0.03 14.67 -18.65
N GLY A 63 -1.27 14.64 -18.31
CA GLY A 63 -1.73 14.57 -16.92
C GLY A 63 -1.30 13.27 -16.23
N GLY A 64 -1.51 12.12 -16.87
CA GLY A 64 -1.04 10.83 -16.32
C GLY A 64 0.48 10.81 -16.12
N ARG A 65 1.25 11.36 -17.06
CA ARG A 65 2.70 11.50 -16.94
C ARG A 65 3.10 12.42 -15.77
N ASN A 66 2.44 13.57 -15.62
CA ASN A 66 2.75 14.51 -14.55
C ASN A 66 2.46 13.91 -13.17
N VAL A 67 1.37 13.17 -13.06
CA VAL A 67 1.03 12.43 -11.83
C VAL A 67 2.07 11.35 -11.52
N ALA A 68 2.57 10.61 -12.52
CA ALA A 68 3.65 9.63 -12.28
C ALA A 68 4.90 10.29 -11.70
N PHE A 69 5.35 11.44 -12.23
CA PHE A 69 6.48 12.20 -11.67
C PHE A 69 6.20 12.76 -10.28
N TRP A 70 4.98 13.21 -10.03
CA TRP A 70 4.59 13.64 -8.69
C TRP A 70 4.64 12.48 -7.69
N LEU A 71 4.14 11.30 -8.07
CA LEU A 71 4.20 10.08 -7.22
C LEU A 71 5.64 9.63 -6.98
N GLU A 72 6.52 9.69 -7.98
CA GLU A 72 7.93 9.41 -7.79
C GLU A 72 8.54 10.31 -6.71
N ASN A 73 8.25 11.62 -6.74
CA ASN A 73 8.72 12.54 -5.70
C ASN A 73 8.12 12.17 -4.32
N ARG A 74 6.85 11.79 -4.25
CA ARG A 74 6.24 11.33 -2.98
C ARG A 74 6.93 10.07 -2.45
N PHE A 75 7.32 9.12 -3.32
CA PHE A 75 8.05 7.92 -2.92
C PHE A 75 9.46 8.25 -2.42
N ARG A 76 10.12 9.24 -3.02
CA ARG A 76 11.40 9.77 -2.53
C ARG A 76 11.26 10.44 -1.17
N ASP A 77 10.26 11.28 -0.99
CA ASP A 77 9.96 11.96 0.28
C ASP A 77 9.65 10.96 1.42
N LEU A 78 9.14 9.79 1.07
CA LEU A 78 8.93 8.69 2.00
C LEU A 78 10.19 7.85 2.25
N ASP A 79 11.32 8.20 1.65
CA ASP A 79 12.58 7.45 1.73
C ASP A 79 12.40 5.96 1.39
N LEU A 80 11.55 5.66 0.39
CA LEU A 80 11.42 4.32 -0.16
C LEU A 80 12.62 4.01 -1.04
N GLN A 81 13.07 2.76 -1.02
CA GLN A 81 14.14 2.33 -1.93
C GLN A 81 13.58 2.09 -3.34
N PRO A 82 14.28 2.52 -4.40
CA PRO A 82 13.85 2.26 -5.77
C PRO A 82 14.08 0.80 -6.16
N LEU A 83 13.16 0.22 -6.90
CA LEU A 83 13.31 -1.14 -7.42
C LEU A 83 14.25 -1.15 -8.64
N GLY A 84 15.43 -1.74 -8.50
CA GLY A 84 16.40 -1.83 -9.60
C GLY A 84 17.03 -0.48 -9.99
N GLY A 85 17.11 0.48 -9.06
CA GLY A 85 17.76 1.79 -9.27
C GLY A 85 16.82 2.87 -9.82
N SER A 86 15.58 2.57 -10.12
CA SER A 86 14.56 3.53 -10.55
C SER A 86 13.24 3.31 -9.81
N TRP A 87 12.54 4.41 -9.48
CA TRP A 87 11.15 4.33 -9.00
C TRP A 87 10.16 4.17 -10.15
N MET A 88 10.54 4.59 -11.38
CA MET A 88 9.68 4.47 -12.55
C MET A 88 9.96 3.19 -13.32
N HIS A 89 8.90 2.45 -13.59
CA HIS A 89 8.90 1.31 -14.50
C HIS A 89 7.99 1.62 -15.70
N GLY A 90 8.61 1.91 -16.85
CA GLY A 90 7.89 2.23 -18.09
C GLY A 90 7.50 0.98 -18.87
N PHE A 91 6.35 1.03 -19.53
CA PHE A 91 5.86 -0.02 -20.41
C PHE A 91 5.03 0.54 -21.57
N ASN A 92 4.86 -0.27 -22.63
CA ASN A 92 4.01 0.09 -23.76
C ASN A 92 2.78 -0.83 -23.79
N HIS A 93 1.61 -0.25 -24.04
CA HIS A 93 0.38 -0.98 -24.27
C HIS A 93 -0.45 -0.26 -25.34
N SER A 94 -0.83 -0.97 -26.40
CA SER A 94 -1.67 -0.45 -27.51
C SER A 94 -1.17 0.91 -28.09
N GLY A 95 0.15 1.08 -28.22
CA GLY A 95 0.79 2.30 -28.74
C GLY A 95 0.86 3.46 -27.75
N LEU A 96 0.42 3.29 -26.51
CA LEU A 96 0.54 4.27 -25.43
C LEU A 96 1.67 3.88 -24.49
N PHE A 97 2.30 4.89 -23.85
CA PHE A 97 3.36 4.67 -22.87
C PHE A 97 2.86 4.90 -21.47
N GLY A 98 2.84 3.83 -20.66
CA GLY A 98 2.46 3.82 -19.23
C GLY A 98 3.68 3.79 -18.31
N ARG A 99 3.43 4.12 -17.03
CA ARG A 99 4.47 4.21 -15.98
C ARG A 99 3.93 3.74 -14.64
N ASN A 100 4.40 2.59 -14.17
CA ASN A 100 4.22 2.26 -12.75
C ASN A 100 5.27 2.97 -11.91
N VAL A 101 4.90 3.43 -10.71
CA VAL A 101 5.84 3.99 -9.74
C VAL A 101 6.01 2.98 -8.61
N ILE A 102 7.25 2.52 -8.38
CA ILE A 102 7.55 1.40 -7.50
C ILE A 102 8.62 1.79 -6.50
N GLY A 103 8.36 1.56 -5.23
CA GLY A 103 9.34 1.70 -4.16
C GLY A 103 9.16 0.60 -3.12
N PHE A 104 10.17 0.33 -2.31
CA PHE A 104 10.04 -0.71 -1.30
C PHE A 104 10.72 -0.38 0.02
N ILE A 105 10.26 -1.03 1.07
CA ILE A 105 10.86 -1.10 2.40
C ILE A 105 11.36 -2.54 2.57
N PRO A 106 12.68 -2.75 2.77
CA PRO A 106 13.23 -4.10 2.88
C PRO A 106 12.73 -4.82 4.12
N GLY A 107 12.54 -6.14 4.01
CA GLY A 107 12.33 -7.04 5.13
C GLY A 107 13.64 -7.59 5.68
N SER A 108 13.57 -8.33 6.77
CA SER A 108 14.73 -8.94 7.46
C SER A 108 14.86 -10.44 7.20
N ALA A 109 13.88 -11.11 6.59
CA ALA A 109 13.94 -12.54 6.30
C ALA A 109 14.99 -12.88 5.22
N ALA A 110 15.59 -14.06 5.36
CA ALA A 110 16.47 -14.63 4.36
C ALA A 110 16.05 -16.09 4.09
N PRO A 111 15.59 -16.45 2.88
CA PRO A 111 15.43 -15.57 1.71
C PRO A 111 14.38 -14.48 1.91
N ALA A 112 14.52 -13.38 1.18
CA ALA A 112 13.59 -12.26 1.26
C ALA A 112 12.24 -12.63 0.66
N ARG A 113 11.16 -12.33 1.39
CA ARG A 113 9.76 -12.46 0.92
C ARG A 113 9.11 -11.09 0.92
N TYR A 114 8.14 -10.88 0.04
CA TYR A 114 7.53 -9.56 -0.13
C TYR A 114 6.01 -9.61 -0.13
N VAL A 115 5.42 -8.57 0.44
CA VAL A 115 4.02 -8.20 0.25
C VAL A 115 3.97 -7.02 -0.71
N VAL A 116 3.14 -7.09 -1.74
CA VAL A 116 2.91 -5.97 -2.67
C VAL A 116 1.67 -5.22 -2.23
N LEU A 117 1.80 -3.92 -1.95
CA LEU A 117 0.71 -3.01 -1.68
C LEU A 117 0.55 -2.08 -2.87
N MET A 118 -0.61 -2.11 -3.54
CA MET A 118 -0.82 -1.40 -4.79
C MET A 118 -2.13 -0.64 -4.85
N ALA A 119 -2.14 0.45 -5.62
CA ALA A 119 -3.31 1.22 -6.01
C ALA A 119 -3.08 1.79 -7.40
N HIS A 120 -4.08 1.76 -8.27
CA HIS A 120 -3.96 2.43 -9.57
C HIS A 120 -4.14 3.94 -9.43
N TYR A 121 -3.35 4.73 -10.18
CA TYR A 121 -3.45 6.18 -10.16
C TYR A 121 -4.11 6.76 -11.43
N ASP A 122 -4.20 5.96 -12.50
CA ASP A 122 -4.90 6.37 -13.71
C ASP A 122 -6.41 6.43 -13.51
N ASN A 123 -7.07 7.15 -14.40
CA ASN A 123 -8.52 7.18 -14.54
C ASN A 123 -8.91 7.49 -15.98
N LEU A 124 -10.20 7.71 -16.24
CA LEU A 124 -10.73 7.96 -17.58
C LEU A 124 -10.19 9.26 -18.24
N GLY A 125 -9.74 10.26 -17.47
CA GLY A 125 -9.21 11.51 -18.00
C GLY A 125 -10.30 12.45 -18.53
N ILE A 126 -10.14 12.89 -19.77
CA ILE A 126 -11.14 13.68 -20.49
C ILE A 126 -11.68 12.85 -21.64
N LEU A 127 -12.98 12.56 -21.62
CA LEU A 127 -13.68 11.84 -22.68
C LEU A 127 -14.78 12.72 -23.28
N GLY A 128 -14.73 12.94 -24.61
CA GLY A 128 -15.71 13.77 -25.29
C GLY A 128 -15.83 15.19 -24.72
N GLY A 129 -14.73 15.76 -24.24
CA GLY A 129 -14.70 17.09 -23.61
C GLY A 129 -15.15 17.10 -22.14
N THR A 130 -15.58 15.98 -21.58
CA THR A 130 -16.00 15.85 -20.18
C THR A 130 -14.85 15.38 -19.32
N PHE A 131 -14.59 16.08 -18.23
CA PHE A 131 -13.56 15.74 -17.25
C PHE A 131 -14.09 14.74 -16.21
N TYR A 132 -13.31 13.69 -15.96
CA TYR A 132 -13.57 12.64 -14.97
C TYR A 132 -12.53 12.76 -13.86
N PRO A 133 -12.87 13.29 -12.67
CA PRO A 133 -11.90 13.52 -11.59
C PRO A 133 -11.34 12.21 -11.00
N GLY A 134 -12.18 11.19 -10.84
CA GLY A 134 -11.80 9.91 -10.26
C GLY A 134 -11.31 10.04 -8.82
N ALA A 135 -12.08 10.70 -7.97
CA ALA A 135 -11.70 10.93 -6.57
C ALA A 135 -11.74 9.62 -5.77
N ASP A 136 -12.84 8.87 -5.89
CA ASP A 136 -12.90 7.54 -5.28
C ASP A 136 -12.22 6.50 -6.17
N SER A 137 -12.34 6.60 -7.48
CA SER A 137 -11.75 5.67 -8.44
C SER A 137 -10.57 6.29 -9.23
N ASN A 138 -9.31 6.37 -8.72
CA ASN A 138 -8.88 5.79 -7.47
C ASN A 138 -7.91 6.72 -6.72
N ALA A 139 -8.17 8.05 -6.67
CA ALA A 139 -7.33 8.95 -5.88
C ALA A 139 -7.38 8.60 -4.39
N SER A 140 -8.51 8.05 -3.89
CA SER A 140 -8.66 7.58 -2.51
C SER A 140 -7.71 6.42 -2.18
N GLY A 141 -7.58 5.43 -3.08
CA GLY A 141 -6.65 4.31 -2.92
C GLY A 141 -5.19 4.75 -2.99
N VAL A 142 -4.85 5.70 -3.88
CA VAL A 142 -3.49 6.29 -3.94
C VAL A 142 -3.18 7.06 -2.65
N ALA A 143 -4.13 7.82 -2.11
CA ALA A 143 -3.96 8.50 -0.83
C ALA A 143 -3.72 7.50 0.30
N ALA A 144 -4.46 6.39 0.33
CA ALA A 144 -4.25 5.30 1.29
C ALA A 144 -2.86 4.67 1.11
N LEU A 145 -2.42 4.39 -0.11
CA LEU A 145 -1.08 3.85 -0.41
C LEU A 145 0.03 4.74 0.17
N LEU A 146 -0.04 6.06 -0.06
CA LEU A 146 0.97 7.00 0.44
C LEU A 146 0.96 7.11 1.97
N GLN A 147 -0.22 7.11 2.61
CA GLN A 147 -0.31 7.15 4.07
C GLN A 147 0.20 5.85 4.70
N LEU A 148 -0.14 4.69 4.15
CA LEU A 148 0.39 3.40 4.59
C LEU A 148 1.90 3.34 4.43
N GLY A 149 2.44 3.79 3.29
CA GLY A 149 3.88 3.91 3.08
C GLY A 149 4.57 4.77 4.15
N ARG A 150 3.97 5.93 4.48
CA ARG A 150 4.45 6.81 5.56
C ARG A 150 4.43 6.14 6.92
N MET A 151 3.35 5.41 7.24
CA MET A 151 3.22 4.70 8.52
C MET A 151 4.27 3.59 8.65
N PHE A 152 4.47 2.77 7.60
CA PHE A 152 5.48 1.71 7.60
C PHE A 152 6.91 2.26 7.60
N ARG A 153 7.17 3.35 6.88
CA ARG A 153 8.47 4.02 6.93
C ARG A 153 8.77 4.55 8.33
N HIS A 154 7.81 5.23 8.94
CA HIS A 154 7.94 5.69 10.33
C HIS A 154 8.24 4.54 11.31
N MET A 155 7.59 3.38 11.16
CA MET A 155 7.89 2.21 11.98
C MET A 155 9.31 1.70 11.76
N ALA A 156 9.78 1.68 10.50
CA ALA A 156 11.16 1.29 10.17
C ALA A 156 12.18 2.27 10.78
N ASP A 157 11.91 3.58 10.73
CA ASP A 157 12.73 4.62 11.38
C ASP A 157 12.80 4.45 12.90
N CYS A 158 11.69 4.02 13.49
CA CYS A 158 11.64 3.61 14.90
C CYS A 158 12.31 2.26 15.17
N ARG A 159 12.98 1.65 14.19
CA ARG A 159 13.65 0.35 14.26
C ARG A 159 12.71 -0.86 14.48
N LYS A 160 11.45 -0.75 14.07
CA LYS A 160 10.58 -1.92 13.94
C LYS A 160 10.86 -2.59 12.61
N GLY A 161 11.61 -3.70 12.63
CA GLY A 161 11.78 -4.56 11.46
C GLY A 161 10.56 -5.45 11.23
N TYR A 162 10.27 -5.71 9.97
CA TYR A 162 9.32 -6.73 9.53
C TYR A 162 10.09 -7.88 8.89
N SER A 163 9.54 -9.09 8.94
CA SER A 163 10.19 -10.23 8.30
C SER A 163 10.06 -10.14 6.78
N ALA A 164 8.87 -9.88 6.27
CA ALA A 164 8.66 -9.63 4.84
C ALA A 164 8.97 -8.19 4.47
N GLY A 165 9.49 -7.97 3.26
CA GLY A 165 9.58 -6.64 2.67
C GLY A 165 8.23 -6.17 2.16
N LEU A 166 8.04 -4.86 2.09
CA LEU A 166 6.82 -4.23 1.56
C LEU A 166 7.16 -3.47 0.27
N ILE A 167 6.61 -3.92 -0.86
CA ILE A 167 6.70 -3.23 -2.15
C ILE A 167 5.45 -2.37 -2.32
N LEU A 168 5.63 -1.06 -2.46
CA LEU A 168 4.55 -0.10 -2.72
C LEU A 168 4.52 0.21 -4.22
N VAL A 169 3.33 0.16 -4.82
CA VAL A 169 3.17 0.39 -6.26
C VAL A 169 1.98 1.29 -6.54
N ALA A 170 2.24 2.41 -7.20
CA ALA A 170 1.20 3.18 -7.86
C ALA A 170 1.14 2.71 -9.33
N LEU A 171 0.04 2.04 -9.69
CA LEU A 171 -0.16 1.42 -11.00
C LEU A 171 -0.76 2.42 -11.99
N ASP A 172 -0.28 2.38 -13.23
CA ASP A 172 -0.89 3.01 -14.39
C ASP A 172 -1.79 2.01 -15.14
N ALA A 173 -2.62 2.51 -16.03
CA ALA A 173 -3.30 1.71 -17.04
C ALA A 173 -4.26 0.61 -16.52
N LYS A 174 -4.88 0.80 -15.37
CA LYS A 174 -6.00 -0.06 -14.94
C LYS A 174 -7.16 0.04 -15.92
N GLU A 175 -7.47 1.26 -16.41
CA GLU A 175 -8.52 1.52 -17.41
C GLU A 175 -8.11 1.07 -18.84
N LYS A 176 -6.93 0.45 -19.00
CA LYS A 176 -6.40 -0.13 -20.23
C LYS A 176 -6.04 -1.61 -20.00
N ASP A 177 -7.07 -2.40 -19.72
CA ASP A 177 -6.96 -3.88 -19.57
C ASP A 177 -5.97 -4.32 -18.48
N LEU A 178 -5.83 -3.54 -17.40
CA LEU A 178 -4.90 -3.81 -16.29
C LEU A 178 -3.42 -3.88 -16.73
N ALA A 179 -3.06 -3.18 -17.80
CA ALA A 179 -1.73 -3.28 -18.41
C ALA A 179 -0.58 -2.92 -17.46
N GLY A 180 -0.83 -2.03 -16.48
CA GLY A 180 0.13 -1.74 -15.42
C GLY A 180 0.39 -2.91 -14.50
N ALA A 181 -0.65 -3.60 -14.06
CA ALA A 181 -0.53 -4.79 -13.23
C ALA A 181 0.19 -5.94 -13.99
N GLU A 182 -0.14 -6.15 -15.27
CA GLU A 182 0.55 -7.09 -16.14
C GLU A 182 2.05 -6.77 -16.29
N SER A 183 2.36 -5.51 -16.47
CA SER A 183 3.75 -5.05 -16.56
C SER A 183 4.49 -5.22 -15.22
N LEU A 184 3.82 -4.96 -14.10
CA LEU A 184 4.38 -5.20 -12.78
C LEU A 184 4.67 -6.67 -12.53
N TRP A 185 3.72 -7.57 -12.84
CA TRP A 185 3.94 -9.01 -12.70
C TRP A 185 5.19 -9.47 -13.47
N LYS A 186 5.30 -9.11 -14.75
CA LYS A 186 6.46 -9.46 -15.57
C LYS A 186 7.78 -8.98 -15.00
N LEU A 187 7.80 -7.75 -14.44
CA LEU A 187 8.99 -7.20 -13.78
C LEU A 187 9.39 -8.02 -12.55
N LEU A 188 8.42 -8.34 -11.68
CA LEU A 188 8.68 -9.06 -10.44
C LEU A 188 9.11 -10.50 -10.71
N GLU A 189 8.49 -11.17 -11.69
CA GLU A 189 8.86 -12.50 -12.16
C GLU A 189 10.28 -12.53 -12.75
N GLN A 190 10.61 -11.62 -13.66
CA GLN A 190 11.94 -11.49 -14.24
C GLN A 190 13.03 -11.22 -13.22
N LYS A 191 12.72 -10.54 -12.15
CA LYS A 191 13.65 -10.24 -11.05
C LYS A 191 13.62 -11.28 -9.92
N HIS A 192 12.82 -12.35 -10.09
CA HIS A 192 12.69 -13.45 -9.13
C HIS A 192 12.29 -13.02 -7.70
N PHE A 193 11.36 -12.06 -7.60
CA PHE A 193 10.81 -11.68 -6.30
C PHE A 193 9.86 -12.78 -5.77
N ASP A 194 10.09 -13.24 -4.54
CA ASP A 194 9.17 -14.15 -3.83
C ASP A 194 8.01 -13.33 -3.24
N ILE A 195 6.90 -13.24 -3.98
CA ILE A 195 5.70 -12.51 -3.57
C ILE A 195 4.79 -13.44 -2.77
N SER A 196 4.64 -13.17 -1.49
CA SER A 196 3.78 -13.95 -0.59
C SER A 196 2.30 -13.56 -0.70
N MET A 197 2.01 -12.30 -1.00
CA MET A 197 0.66 -11.77 -1.10
C MET A 197 0.65 -10.41 -1.81
N VAL A 198 -0.46 -10.11 -2.47
CA VAL A 198 -0.76 -8.79 -3.02
C VAL A 198 -1.94 -8.17 -2.27
N VAL A 199 -1.86 -6.90 -1.95
CA VAL A 199 -2.95 -6.09 -1.36
C VAL A 199 -3.28 -4.96 -2.31
N ASN A 200 -4.47 -5.00 -2.88
CA ASN A 200 -4.99 -3.96 -3.77
C ASN A 200 -5.90 -2.99 -3.01
N LEU A 201 -5.67 -1.70 -3.19
CA LEU A 201 -6.45 -0.61 -2.62
C LEU A 201 -7.25 0.07 -3.74
N ASP A 202 -8.55 -0.17 -3.78
CA ASP A 202 -9.39 0.34 -4.86
C ASP A 202 -10.73 0.85 -4.33
N GLN A 203 -11.00 2.15 -4.53
CA GLN A 203 -12.21 2.82 -4.07
C GLN A 203 -12.41 2.74 -2.54
N LEU A 204 -11.66 3.52 -1.79
CA LEU A 204 -11.67 3.48 -0.33
C LEU A 204 -12.33 4.71 0.33
N GLY A 205 -12.70 5.74 -0.43
CA GLY A 205 -13.06 7.04 0.14
C GLY A 205 -14.55 7.28 0.30
N ALA A 206 -15.36 6.76 -0.60
CA ALA A 206 -16.79 6.99 -0.56
C ALA A 206 -17.52 6.02 0.37
N THR A 207 -18.72 6.40 0.77
CA THR A 207 -19.69 5.52 1.42
C THR A 207 -20.74 5.10 0.40
N LEU A 208 -20.76 3.82 0.06
CA LEU A 208 -21.83 3.25 -0.74
C LEU A 208 -23.12 3.20 0.10
N ALA A 209 -24.21 2.67 -0.44
CA ALA A 209 -25.36 2.31 0.37
C ALA A 209 -24.87 1.48 1.59
N PRO A 210 -25.21 1.91 2.80
CA PRO A 210 -24.71 1.28 4.02
C PRO A 210 -24.99 -0.22 4.03
N LEU A 211 -24.01 -1.00 4.45
CA LEU A 211 -24.13 -2.46 4.52
C LEU A 211 -25.16 -2.90 5.55
N THR A 212 -25.28 -2.16 6.65
CA THR A 212 -26.32 -2.35 7.67
C THR A 212 -27.02 -1.02 7.99
N LYS A 213 -28.32 -0.93 7.69
CA LYS A 213 -29.29 0.08 8.16
C LYS A 213 -28.73 1.50 8.39
N GLY A 214 -27.92 2.01 7.46
CA GLY A 214 -27.44 3.39 7.52
C GLY A 214 -26.08 3.58 8.22
N ASN A 215 -25.35 2.51 8.53
CA ASN A 215 -23.99 2.65 9.06
C ASN A 215 -22.97 2.95 7.94
N PRO A 216 -22.41 4.17 7.81
CA PRO A 216 -21.40 4.49 6.81
C PRO A 216 -20.01 3.96 7.18
N ARG A 217 -19.83 3.52 8.44
CA ARG A 217 -18.55 3.09 9.00
C ARG A 217 -18.28 1.62 8.70
N TYR A 218 -17.91 1.30 7.49
CA TYR A 218 -17.61 -0.07 7.06
C TYR A 218 -16.34 -0.13 6.20
N LEU A 219 -15.78 -1.34 6.07
CA LEU A 219 -14.72 -1.69 5.13
C LEU A 219 -15.02 -3.07 4.54
N MET A 220 -14.88 -3.20 3.25
CA MET A 220 -14.94 -4.49 2.57
C MET A 220 -13.53 -5.04 2.36
N MET A 221 -13.35 -6.33 2.68
CA MET A 221 -12.15 -7.08 2.33
C MET A 221 -12.55 -8.28 1.47
N LEU A 222 -12.14 -8.24 0.21
CA LEU A 222 -12.37 -9.33 -0.73
C LEU A 222 -11.10 -10.17 -0.82
N SER A 223 -11.24 -11.47 -0.55
CA SER A 223 -10.16 -12.45 -0.59
C SER A 223 -10.73 -13.85 -0.84
N GLU A 224 -9.90 -14.81 -1.09
CA GLU A 224 -10.33 -16.21 -1.09
C GLU A 224 -10.67 -16.69 0.33
N GLU A 225 -11.69 -17.55 0.47
CA GLU A 225 -12.32 -17.84 1.78
C GLU A 225 -11.43 -18.64 2.77
N ALA A 226 -10.39 -19.32 2.31
CA ALA A 226 -9.73 -20.42 3.04
C ALA A 226 -8.49 -20.04 3.86
N ASP A 227 -8.15 -18.76 4.04
CA ASP A 227 -6.78 -18.39 4.40
C ASP A 227 -6.57 -17.71 5.77
N GLY A 228 -7.60 -17.64 6.60
CA GLY A 228 -7.50 -17.01 7.94
C GLY A 228 -7.38 -15.47 7.92
N ARG A 229 -7.36 -14.83 6.74
CA ARG A 229 -7.19 -13.37 6.60
C ARG A 229 -8.34 -12.58 7.19
N ARG A 230 -9.58 -13.11 7.05
CA ARG A 230 -10.79 -12.50 7.64
C ARG A 230 -10.69 -12.44 9.16
N SER A 231 -10.32 -13.57 9.79
CA SER A 231 -10.17 -13.64 11.25
C SER A 231 -9.07 -12.71 11.76
N THR A 232 -7.99 -12.52 11.00
CA THR A 232 -6.94 -11.55 11.31
C THR A 232 -7.49 -10.12 11.27
N LEU A 233 -8.25 -9.75 10.23
CA LEU A 233 -8.85 -8.42 10.12
C LEU A 233 -9.85 -8.15 11.25
N GLU A 234 -10.72 -9.11 11.56
CA GLU A 234 -11.68 -9.01 12.67
C GLU A 234 -10.99 -8.85 14.02
N LYS A 235 -9.91 -9.62 14.22
CA LYS A 235 -9.12 -9.55 15.46
C LYS A 235 -8.51 -8.16 15.62
N VAL A 236 -7.83 -7.62 14.62
CA VAL A 236 -7.22 -6.29 14.72
C VAL A 236 -8.26 -5.18 14.84
N ASN A 237 -9.41 -5.28 14.17
CA ASN A 237 -10.51 -4.32 14.30
C ASN A 237 -11.02 -4.22 15.76
N ARG A 238 -11.14 -5.37 16.45
CA ARG A 238 -11.51 -5.42 17.86
C ARG A 238 -10.39 -4.94 18.78
N GLU A 239 -9.16 -5.47 18.61
CA GLU A 239 -8.02 -5.15 19.48
C GLU A 239 -7.64 -3.69 19.44
N GLN A 240 -7.74 -3.05 18.27
CA GLN A 240 -7.42 -1.63 18.10
C GLN A 240 -8.62 -0.70 18.27
N GLN A 241 -9.79 -1.26 18.64
CA GLN A 241 -11.02 -0.51 18.90
C GLN A 241 -11.40 0.43 17.75
N ILE A 242 -11.22 -0.01 16.49
CA ILE A 242 -11.51 0.80 15.31
C ILE A 242 -13.02 0.82 15.06
N GLY A 243 -13.67 -0.34 15.21
CA GLY A 243 -15.13 -0.44 15.20
C GLY A 243 -15.76 -0.22 13.82
N LEU A 244 -15.03 -0.52 12.75
CA LEU A 244 -15.63 -0.58 11.41
C LEU A 244 -16.45 -1.86 11.26
N GLU A 245 -17.60 -1.77 10.61
CA GLU A 245 -18.31 -2.94 10.13
C GLU A 245 -17.53 -3.60 9.00
N LEU A 246 -17.34 -4.91 9.08
CA LEU A 246 -16.56 -5.65 8.09
C LEU A 246 -17.49 -6.40 7.15
N ALA A 247 -17.29 -6.21 5.84
CA ALA A 247 -18.00 -6.96 4.82
C ALA A 247 -17.02 -7.76 3.95
N TYR A 248 -17.50 -8.91 3.48
CA TYR A 248 -16.70 -9.85 2.69
C TYR A 248 -17.36 -10.22 1.38
N ASP A 249 -18.48 -9.60 1.08
CA ASP A 249 -19.21 -9.77 -0.17
C ASP A 249 -19.98 -8.51 -0.55
N TYR A 250 -20.33 -8.38 -1.83
CA TYR A 250 -21.20 -7.35 -2.34
C TYR A 250 -22.66 -7.79 -2.20
N TYR A 251 -23.43 -7.03 -1.40
CA TYR A 251 -24.89 -7.18 -1.27
C TYR A 251 -25.34 -8.61 -0.91
N GLY A 252 -24.53 -9.34 -0.14
CA GLY A 252 -24.84 -10.72 0.24
C GLY A 252 -24.70 -11.75 -0.88
N SER A 253 -24.17 -11.37 -2.05
CA SER A 253 -23.99 -12.27 -3.19
C SER A 253 -22.53 -12.73 -3.30
N LYS A 254 -22.25 -13.94 -2.85
CA LYS A 254 -20.91 -14.56 -2.95
C LYS A 254 -20.47 -14.75 -4.41
N ASP A 255 -21.37 -15.15 -5.29
CA ASP A 255 -21.05 -15.41 -6.69
C ASP A 255 -20.70 -14.10 -7.43
N PHE A 256 -21.50 -13.04 -7.22
CA PHE A 256 -21.21 -11.72 -7.77
C PHE A 256 -19.86 -11.21 -7.26
N THR A 257 -19.62 -11.31 -5.95
CA THR A 257 -18.37 -10.90 -5.31
C THR A 257 -17.17 -11.63 -5.87
N ARG A 258 -17.27 -12.97 -6.05
CA ARG A 258 -16.21 -13.78 -6.62
C ARG A 258 -15.91 -13.41 -8.07
N LEU A 259 -16.94 -13.15 -8.87
CA LEU A 259 -16.80 -12.71 -10.25
C LEU A 259 -16.10 -11.34 -10.30
N PHE A 260 -16.55 -10.41 -9.47
CA PHE A 260 -15.98 -9.06 -9.39
C PHE A 260 -14.52 -9.10 -8.94
N TYR A 261 -14.22 -9.78 -7.83
CA TYR A 261 -12.89 -9.90 -7.25
C TYR A 261 -11.88 -10.52 -8.23
N ARG A 262 -12.30 -11.54 -9.02
CA ARG A 262 -11.42 -12.23 -9.94
C ARG A 262 -11.28 -11.58 -11.32
N ARG A 263 -12.06 -10.54 -11.66
CA ARG A 263 -12.11 -10.03 -13.03
C ARG A 263 -11.90 -8.53 -13.20
N ILE A 264 -12.17 -7.71 -12.19
CA ILE A 264 -12.44 -6.28 -12.45
C ILE A 264 -11.28 -5.37 -12.01
N SER A 265 -10.36 -5.81 -11.13
CA SER A 265 -9.30 -4.94 -10.66
C SER A 265 -7.92 -5.62 -10.69
N ASP A 266 -6.89 -4.85 -10.40
CA ASP A 266 -5.47 -5.18 -10.62
C ASP A 266 -5.00 -6.49 -9.94
N GLN A 267 -5.61 -6.89 -8.81
CA GLN A 267 -5.29 -8.17 -8.16
C GLN A 267 -5.57 -9.39 -9.04
N ARG A 268 -6.43 -9.26 -10.06
CA ARG A 268 -6.74 -10.32 -11.01
C ARG A 268 -5.47 -10.91 -11.60
N VAL A 269 -4.56 -10.08 -12.07
CA VAL A 269 -3.31 -10.50 -12.71
C VAL A 269 -2.53 -11.44 -11.80
N PHE A 270 -2.40 -11.12 -10.55
CA PHE A 270 -1.65 -11.92 -9.58
C PHE A 270 -2.37 -13.22 -9.22
N LEU A 271 -3.71 -13.18 -9.10
CA LEU A 271 -4.53 -14.38 -8.89
C LEU A 271 -4.42 -15.38 -10.05
N GLU A 272 -4.34 -14.92 -11.30
CA GLU A 272 -4.14 -15.75 -12.49
C GLU A 272 -2.78 -16.45 -12.48
N HIS A 273 -1.79 -15.89 -11.79
CA HIS A 273 -0.46 -16.48 -11.56
C HIS A 273 -0.33 -17.21 -10.22
N GLY A 274 -1.42 -17.46 -9.51
CA GLY A 274 -1.43 -18.24 -8.26
C GLY A 274 -0.92 -17.48 -7.04
N ILE A 275 -0.73 -16.16 -7.15
CA ILE A 275 -0.34 -15.32 -6.02
C ILE A 275 -1.59 -14.95 -5.21
N PRO A 276 -1.63 -15.24 -3.90
CA PRO A 276 -2.74 -14.83 -3.06
C PRO A 276 -2.93 -13.31 -3.06
N ALA A 277 -4.18 -12.85 -3.11
CA ALA A 277 -4.48 -11.43 -3.09
C ALA A 277 -5.56 -11.06 -2.07
N VAL A 278 -5.54 -9.81 -1.64
CA VAL A 278 -6.59 -9.16 -0.86
C VAL A 278 -6.94 -7.84 -1.55
N MET A 279 -8.21 -7.56 -1.72
CA MET A 279 -8.68 -6.26 -2.16
C MET A 279 -9.42 -5.58 -1.02
N PHE A 280 -8.98 -4.39 -0.64
CA PHE A 280 -9.72 -3.51 0.25
C PHE A 280 -10.48 -2.47 -0.56
N THR A 281 -11.77 -2.31 -0.26
CA THR A 281 -12.65 -1.38 -0.99
C THR A 281 -13.81 -0.92 -0.11
N SER A 282 -14.40 0.20 -0.46
CA SER A 282 -15.70 0.64 0.05
C SER A 282 -16.85 0.23 -0.89
N GLY A 283 -16.53 -0.47 -1.96
CA GLY A 283 -17.51 -0.88 -2.96
C GLY A 283 -17.70 0.14 -4.09
N ILE A 284 -18.43 -0.26 -5.12
CA ILE A 284 -18.71 0.57 -6.28
C ILE A 284 -19.83 1.56 -5.92
N THR A 285 -19.57 2.85 -6.08
CA THR A 285 -20.57 3.89 -5.86
C THR A 285 -21.36 4.24 -7.12
N LEU A 286 -22.44 4.97 -6.98
CA LEU A 286 -23.19 5.51 -8.11
C LEU A 286 -22.40 6.54 -8.92
N ASN A 287 -21.31 7.09 -8.35
CA ASN A 287 -20.42 8.04 -9.00
C ASN A 287 -19.29 7.38 -9.80
N ASN A 288 -19.11 6.07 -9.66
CA ASN A 288 -18.04 5.35 -10.36
C ASN A 288 -18.09 5.59 -11.86
N ASN A 289 -16.96 5.93 -12.46
CA ASN A 289 -16.82 6.26 -13.87
C ASN A 289 -17.71 7.42 -14.35
N LYS A 290 -17.99 8.39 -13.46
CA LYS A 290 -18.78 9.59 -13.76
C LYS A 290 -18.03 10.87 -13.39
N PRO A 291 -18.38 12.00 -14.02
CA PRO A 291 -17.86 13.31 -13.65
C PRO A 291 -18.19 13.73 -12.21
N THR A 292 -19.18 13.07 -11.59
CA THR A 292 -19.60 13.31 -10.19
C THR A 292 -18.71 12.59 -9.17
N ASP A 293 -17.74 11.77 -9.61
CA ASP A 293 -16.71 11.20 -8.73
C ASP A 293 -15.64 12.24 -8.42
N ASN A 294 -15.96 13.16 -7.54
CA ASN A 294 -15.15 14.30 -7.15
C ASN A 294 -14.84 14.30 -5.64
N PRO A 295 -13.89 15.13 -5.14
CA PRO A 295 -13.47 15.13 -3.75
C PRO A 295 -14.59 15.31 -2.72
N SER A 296 -15.69 16.00 -3.06
CA SER A 296 -16.82 16.20 -2.15
C SER A 296 -17.68 14.94 -1.95
N SER A 297 -17.50 13.90 -2.76
CA SER A 297 -18.17 12.60 -2.60
C SER A 297 -17.49 11.68 -1.58
N LEU A 298 -16.32 12.07 -1.05
CA LEU A 298 -15.53 11.25 -0.12
C LEU A 298 -15.80 11.62 1.34
N ASP A 299 -15.78 10.60 2.20
CA ASP A 299 -15.71 10.75 3.65
C ASP A 299 -14.26 10.53 4.12
N TYR A 300 -13.55 11.61 4.38
CA TYR A 300 -12.13 11.59 4.72
C TYR A 300 -11.85 11.03 6.13
N ASP A 301 -12.79 11.15 7.05
CA ASP A 301 -12.63 10.61 8.41
C ASP A 301 -12.82 9.09 8.38
N ILE A 302 -13.78 8.59 7.62
CA ILE A 302 -13.95 7.15 7.42
C ILE A 302 -12.79 6.58 6.60
N LEU A 303 -12.32 7.26 5.56
CA LEU A 303 -11.13 6.85 4.80
C LEU A 303 -9.92 6.72 5.72
N ARG A 304 -9.72 7.68 6.63
CA ARG A 304 -8.65 7.62 7.63
C ARG A 304 -8.77 6.39 8.53
N GLU A 305 -9.96 6.06 9.01
CA GLU A 305 -10.17 4.86 9.84
C GLU A 305 -9.98 3.56 9.03
N ARG A 306 -10.35 3.53 7.75
CA ARG A 306 -10.06 2.41 6.84
C ARG A 306 -8.55 2.21 6.67
N ILE A 307 -7.79 3.28 6.41
CA ILE A 307 -6.32 3.25 6.33
C ILE A 307 -5.73 2.72 7.64
N ARG A 308 -6.22 3.20 8.79
CA ARG A 308 -5.78 2.75 10.11
C ARG A 308 -5.98 1.25 10.29
N LEU A 309 -7.14 0.71 9.91
CA LEU A 309 -7.43 -0.72 10.00
C LEU A 309 -6.54 -1.54 9.07
N ILE A 310 -6.36 -1.09 7.81
CA ILE A 310 -5.49 -1.75 6.84
C ILE A 310 -4.03 -1.77 7.32
N PHE A 311 -3.56 -0.68 7.94
CA PHE A 311 -2.23 -0.65 8.55
C PHE A 311 -2.05 -1.74 9.61
N TYR A 312 -2.96 -1.85 10.57
CA TYR A 312 -2.86 -2.87 11.61
C TYR A 312 -3.00 -4.29 11.08
N TYR A 313 -3.81 -4.48 10.04
CA TYR A 313 -3.86 -5.76 9.34
C TYR A 313 -2.51 -6.10 8.70
N LEU A 314 -1.92 -5.18 7.96
CA LEU A 314 -0.61 -5.37 7.32
C LEU A 314 0.51 -5.58 8.36
N ASP A 315 0.47 -4.88 9.51
CA ASP A 315 1.41 -5.08 10.62
C ASP A 315 1.42 -6.52 11.18
N LYS A 316 0.33 -7.27 10.98
CA LYS A 316 0.23 -8.67 11.41
C LYS A 316 0.69 -9.66 10.34
N VAL A 317 0.71 -9.27 9.07
CA VAL A 317 1.02 -10.18 7.96
C VAL A 317 2.44 -9.99 7.41
N LEU A 318 3.11 -8.88 7.75
CA LEU A 318 4.51 -8.59 7.45
C LEU A 318 5.46 -9.15 8.53
#